data_bc07ca6c75d06bede5399dfbd04d5ac0
#
_entry.id   bc07ca6c75d06bede5399dfbd04d5ac0
#
_cell.length_a   1.000
_cell.length_b   1.000
_cell.length_c   1.000
_cell.angle_alpha   90.00
_cell.angle_beta   90.00
_cell.angle_gamma   90.00
#
_symmetry.space_group_name_H-M   'P 1'
#
loop_
_entity.id
_entity.type
_entity.pdbx_description
1 polymer ?
#
loop_
_entity_poly.entity_id
_entity_poly.type
_entity_poly.pdbx_seq_one_letter_code
_entity_poly.pdbx_strand_id
1 'polypeptide(L)'
;MILNRQKKVPLAEQPLSEFLGKILQELNFAQAEVSIAFVSDAEMAKWNRDFRHKNGPTDVLSFPALSKRRADRHAKRKDAVVKSPVTAGGFLGDIAIAPQTARRFARANGRTLDNEIRILMLHGVLHLMGYDHESKSDLGQMNRIEQKLRRRLGLA
;
A
#
# COMPACT_ATOMS: atom_id res chain seq x y z
N MET A 1 6.42 -2.25 -10.23
CA MET A 1 7.11 -1.07 -10.84
C MET A 1 7.15 0.09 -9.86
N ILE A 2 8.30 0.72 -9.75
CA ILE A 2 8.47 1.85 -8.86
C ILE A 2 8.71 3.11 -9.68
N LEU A 3 7.96 4.18 -9.38
CA LEU A 3 8.09 5.48 -10.00
C LEU A 3 8.39 6.50 -8.92
N ASN A 4 9.54 7.15 -9.00
CA ASN A 4 9.88 8.21 -8.05
C ASN A 4 9.62 9.57 -8.69
N ARG A 5 8.51 10.18 -8.29
CA ARG A 5 8.05 11.46 -8.84
C ARG A 5 8.40 12.66 -7.97
N GLN A 6 9.20 12.45 -6.93
CA GLN A 6 9.59 13.53 -6.01
C GLN A 6 11.12 13.59 -5.92
N LYS A 7 11.65 14.71 -5.48
CA LYS A 7 13.10 14.93 -5.43
C LYS A 7 13.61 15.28 -4.03
N LYS A 8 12.73 15.54 -3.09
CA LYS A 8 13.15 16.04 -1.78
C LYS A 8 13.74 14.97 -0.87
N VAL A 9 13.33 13.73 -1.05
CA VAL A 9 13.80 12.62 -0.21
C VAL A 9 14.52 11.62 -1.11
N PRO A 10 15.82 11.39 -0.90
CA PRO A 10 16.54 10.36 -1.65
C PRO A 10 16.00 8.97 -1.31
N LEU A 11 15.79 8.16 -2.33
CA LEU A 11 15.28 6.80 -2.19
C LEU A 11 16.13 5.83 -2.97
N ALA A 12 16.39 4.68 -2.39
CA ALA A 12 17.07 3.58 -3.06
C ALA A 12 16.02 2.71 -3.77
N GLU A 13 15.75 3.00 -5.05
CA GLU A 13 14.65 2.37 -5.76
C GLU A 13 14.85 0.87 -5.96
N GLN A 14 16.07 0.43 -6.27
CA GLN A 14 16.32 -0.97 -6.53
C GLN A 14 16.05 -1.88 -5.31
N PRO A 15 16.58 -1.58 -4.11
CA PRO A 15 16.23 -2.37 -2.93
C PRO A 15 14.74 -2.36 -2.60
N LEU A 16 14.05 -1.25 -2.85
CA LEU A 16 12.61 -1.17 -2.61
C LEU A 16 11.84 -2.03 -3.62
N SER A 17 12.27 -2.05 -4.88
CA SER A 17 11.68 -2.91 -5.88
C SER A 17 11.86 -4.38 -5.53
N GLU A 18 13.02 -4.76 -5.06
CA GLU A 18 13.28 -6.13 -4.60
C GLU A 18 12.41 -6.48 -3.38
N PHE A 19 12.24 -5.54 -2.48
CA PHE A 19 11.39 -5.74 -1.31
C PHE A 19 9.92 -5.95 -1.70
N LEU A 20 9.43 -5.19 -2.66
CA LEU A 20 8.09 -5.39 -3.21
C LEU A 20 7.92 -6.83 -3.73
N GLY A 21 8.92 -7.33 -4.45
CA GLY A 21 8.91 -8.71 -4.91
C GLY A 21 8.81 -9.71 -3.77
N LYS A 22 9.51 -9.45 -2.67
CA LYS A 22 9.44 -10.31 -1.49
C LYS A 22 8.05 -10.29 -0.83
N ILE A 23 7.42 -9.12 -0.76
CA ILE A 23 6.06 -9.02 -0.24
C ILE A 23 5.12 -9.90 -1.08
N LEU A 24 5.17 -9.75 -2.39
CA LEU A 24 4.30 -10.49 -3.28
C LEU A 24 4.56 -11.99 -3.21
N GLN A 25 5.81 -12.39 -3.06
CA GLN A 25 6.17 -13.79 -2.91
C GLN A 25 5.60 -14.37 -1.61
N GLU A 26 5.69 -13.66 -0.50
CA GLU A 26 5.15 -14.09 0.79
C GLU A 26 3.62 -14.23 0.76
N LEU A 27 2.97 -13.48 -0.10
CA LEU A 27 1.52 -13.51 -0.24
C LEU A 27 1.05 -14.49 -1.33
N ASN A 28 1.96 -15.23 -1.95
CA ASN A 28 1.69 -16.14 -3.06
C ASN A 28 1.16 -15.42 -4.30
N PHE A 29 1.62 -14.20 -4.54
CA PHE A 29 1.32 -13.41 -5.71
C PHE A 29 2.60 -12.99 -6.45
N ALA A 30 3.58 -13.86 -6.49
CA ALA A 30 4.90 -13.52 -7.04
C ALA A 30 4.86 -13.03 -8.49
N GLN A 31 3.86 -13.38 -9.27
CA GLN A 31 3.72 -12.93 -10.64
C GLN A 31 2.76 -11.77 -10.82
N ALA A 32 2.17 -11.29 -9.73
CA ALA A 32 1.30 -10.13 -9.78
C ALA A 32 2.11 -8.85 -9.96
N GLU A 33 1.46 -7.82 -10.48
CA GLU A 33 2.07 -6.52 -10.67
C GLU A 33 1.44 -5.48 -9.75
N VAL A 34 2.29 -4.67 -9.13
CA VAL A 34 1.88 -3.53 -8.32
C VAL A 34 2.73 -2.34 -8.76
N SER A 35 2.08 -1.20 -8.91
CA SER A 35 2.77 0.05 -9.21
C SER A 35 2.85 0.89 -7.94
N ILE A 36 4.04 1.34 -7.59
CA ILE A 36 4.24 2.23 -6.44
C ILE A 36 4.82 3.55 -6.95
N ALA A 37 4.13 4.64 -6.64
CA ALA A 37 4.59 5.98 -6.96
C ALA A 37 4.98 6.70 -5.68
N PHE A 38 6.22 7.19 -5.62
CA PHE A 38 6.65 8.08 -4.55
C PHE A 38 6.38 9.52 -5.00
N VAL A 39 5.58 10.25 -4.23
CA VAL A 39 5.05 11.55 -4.63
C VAL A 39 5.38 12.61 -3.58
N SER A 40 5.28 13.88 -3.97
CA SER A 40 5.44 14.99 -3.04
C SER A 40 4.23 15.11 -2.11
N ASP A 41 4.40 15.80 -0.99
CA ASP A 41 3.30 16.08 -0.08
C ASP A 41 2.18 16.88 -0.79
N ALA A 42 2.54 17.79 -1.70
CA ALA A 42 1.54 18.57 -2.43
C ALA A 42 0.69 17.68 -3.34
N GLU A 43 1.31 16.77 -4.07
CA GLU A 43 0.59 15.84 -4.94
C GLU A 43 -0.25 14.88 -4.10
N MET A 44 0.28 14.40 -2.99
CA MET A 44 -0.45 13.51 -2.08
C MET A 44 -1.66 14.23 -1.47
N ALA A 45 -1.51 15.49 -1.07
CA ALA A 45 -2.62 16.27 -0.51
C ALA A 45 -3.74 16.44 -1.53
N LYS A 46 -3.39 16.66 -2.80
CA LYS A 46 -4.37 16.76 -3.87
C LYS A 46 -5.14 15.45 -4.04
N TRP A 47 -4.45 14.32 -4.09
CA TRP A 47 -5.09 13.02 -4.24
C TRP A 47 -5.93 12.64 -3.01
N ASN A 48 -5.45 12.97 -1.83
CA ASN A 48 -6.19 12.70 -0.59
C ASN A 48 -7.50 13.49 -0.56
N ARG A 49 -7.48 14.74 -1.02
CA ARG A 49 -8.69 15.56 -1.14
C ARG A 49 -9.62 15.02 -2.21
N ASP A 50 -9.10 14.71 -3.41
CA ASP A 50 -9.92 14.33 -4.56
C ASP A 50 -10.53 12.93 -4.40
N PHE A 51 -9.80 11.99 -3.79
CA PHE A 51 -10.22 10.60 -3.70
C PHE A 51 -10.75 10.18 -2.33
N ARG A 52 -10.33 10.84 -1.27
CA ARG A 52 -10.77 10.51 0.09
C ARG A 52 -11.48 11.64 0.79
N HIS A 53 -11.58 12.80 0.16
CA HIS A 53 -12.21 14.01 0.72
C HIS A 53 -11.63 14.42 2.06
N LYS A 54 -10.31 14.25 2.22
CA LYS A 54 -9.59 14.64 3.43
C LYS A 54 -8.58 15.73 3.12
N ASN A 55 -8.35 16.61 4.08
CA ASN A 55 -7.42 17.71 3.93
C ASN A 55 -6.00 17.29 4.30
N GLY A 56 -5.03 17.80 3.55
CA GLY A 56 -3.62 17.59 3.82
C GLY A 56 -3.08 16.28 3.27
N PRO A 57 -1.74 16.13 3.31
CA PRO A 57 -1.13 14.91 2.83
C PRO A 57 -1.32 13.76 3.81
N THR A 58 -1.37 12.55 3.28
CA THR A 58 -1.26 11.33 4.06
C THR A 58 0.03 10.61 3.66
N ASP A 59 0.39 9.56 4.37
CA ASP A 59 1.61 8.80 4.06
C ASP A 59 1.43 7.83 2.90
N VAL A 60 0.25 7.19 2.79
CA VAL A 60 -0.01 6.18 1.77
C VAL A 60 -1.45 6.22 1.30
N LEU A 61 -1.64 6.01 0.00
CA LEU A 61 -2.95 5.79 -0.62
C LEU A 61 -2.86 4.55 -1.51
N SER A 62 -3.89 3.72 -1.48
CA SER A 62 -3.98 2.52 -2.30
C SER A 62 -5.18 2.61 -3.23
N PHE A 63 -4.95 2.25 -4.50
CA PHE A 63 -5.98 2.29 -5.55
C PHE A 63 -6.11 0.91 -6.18
N PRO A 64 -6.97 0.04 -5.64
CA PRO A 64 -7.12 -1.32 -6.18
C PRO A 64 -7.70 -1.31 -7.60
N ALA A 65 -7.05 -2.05 -8.49
CA ALA A 65 -7.45 -2.09 -9.90
C ALA A 65 -8.82 -2.73 -10.09
N LEU A 66 -9.14 -3.74 -9.29
CA LEU A 66 -10.39 -4.48 -9.44
C LEU A 66 -11.54 -3.92 -8.65
N SER A 67 -11.30 -3.25 -7.52
CA SER A 67 -12.38 -2.72 -6.71
C SER A 67 -13.16 -1.64 -7.44
N LYS A 68 -12.52 -0.86 -8.30
CA LYS A 68 -13.20 0.16 -9.10
C LYS A 68 -14.20 -0.44 -10.06
N ARG A 69 -13.82 -1.52 -10.76
CA ARG A 69 -14.75 -2.21 -11.67
C ARG A 69 -15.92 -2.84 -10.93
N ARG A 70 -15.68 -3.31 -9.72
CA ARG A 70 -16.72 -3.96 -8.93
C ARG A 70 -17.60 -3.00 -8.19
N ALA A 71 -17.08 -1.88 -7.73
CA ALA A 71 -17.90 -0.82 -7.18
C ALA A 71 -18.91 -0.33 -8.21
N ASP A 72 -18.49 -0.23 -9.47
CA ASP A 72 -19.39 0.21 -10.54
C ASP A 72 -20.47 -0.82 -10.90
N ARG A 73 -20.20 -2.11 -10.68
CA ARG A 73 -21.11 -3.19 -11.08
C ARG A 73 -21.90 -3.80 -9.93
N HIS A 74 -21.32 -3.86 -8.75
CA HIS A 74 -21.89 -4.63 -7.63
C HIS A 74 -21.62 -3.99 -6.28
N ALA A 75 -21.96 -2.73 -6.12
CA ALA A 75 -21.74 -2.00 -4.88
C ALA A 75 -22.31 -2.68 -3.63
N LYS A 76 -23.13 -3.72 -3.79
CA LYS A 76 -23.77 -4.41 -2.68
C LYS A 76 -23.19 -5.77 -2.32
N ARG A 77 -22.17 -6.24 -3.02
CA ARG A 77 -21.58 -7.56 -2.70
C ARG A 77 -20.30 -7.42 -1.91
N LYS A 78 -20.44 -7.55 -0.60
CA LYS A 78 -19.29 -7.50 0.32
C LYS A 78 -18.30 -8.65 0.14
N ASP A 79 -18.78 -9.78 -0.32
CA ASP A 79 -18.01 -10.99 -0.52
C ASP A 79 -17.23 -11.00 -1.83
N ALA A 80 -17.48 -10.07 -2.72
CA ALA A 80 -16.83 -10.04 -4.00
C ALA A 80 -15.48 -9.36 -4.00
N VAL A 81 -15.11 -8.77 -2.89
CA VAL A 81 -13.93 -7.94 -2.86
C VAL A 81 -12.67 -8.72 -2.61
N VAL A 82 -12.82 -9.79 -1.92
CA VAL A 82 -11.66 -10.42 -1.39
C VAL A 82 -11.25 -11.57 -2.22
N LYS A 83 -10.07 -11.68 -2.44
CA LYS A 83 -9.47 -12.90 -2.86
C LYS A 83 -9.69 -13.30 -4.27
N SER A 84 -10.66 -12.71 -4.92
CA SER A 84 -10.87 -13.19 -6.10
C SER A 84 -10.08 -12.63 -6.98
N PRO A 85 -9.92 -12.58 -7.72
CA PRO A 85 -9.61 -13.00 -8.91
C PRO A 85 -8.47 -12.36 -9.41
N VAL A 86 -7.85 -11.84 -8.53
CA VAL A 86 -6.56 -11.50 -8.90
C VAL A 86 -5.86 -12.79 -9.13
N THR A 87 -5.89 -13.22 -10.33
CA THR A 87 -5.06 -14.30 -10.73
C THR A 87 -3.64 -13.93 -10.36
N ALA A 88 -2.85 -14.88 -10.01
CA ALA A 88 -1.48 -14.70 -9.58
C ALA A 88 -0.63 -13.86 -10.53
N GLY A 89 -1.06 -13.65 -11.78
CA GLY A 89 -0.34 -12.84 -12.76
C GLY A 89 -0.99 -11.51 -13.10
N GLY A 90 -2.03 -11.09 -12.36
CA GLY A 90 -2.76 -9.88 -12.69
C GLY A 90 -2.21 -8.61 -12.06
N PHE A 91 -2.70 -7.46 -12.50
CA PHE A 91 -2.36 -6.17 -11.92
C PHE A 91 -3.24 -5.91 -10.69
N LEU A 92 -2.60 -5.74 -9.54
CA LEU A 92 -3.31 -5.52 -8.28
C LEU A 92 -3.77 -4.10 -8.07
N GLY A 93 -3.02 -3.14 -8.56
CA GLY A 93 -3.35 -1.74 -8.41
C GLY A 93 -2.14 -0.85 -8.19
N ASP A 94 -2.43 0.39 -7.79
CA ASP A 94 -1.44 1.43 -7.56
C ASP A 94 -1.38 1.81 -6.09
N ILE A 95 -0.16 2.10 -5.63
CA ILE A 95 0.07 2.62 -4.29
C ILE A 95 0.84 3.93 -4.43
N ALA A 96 0.37 4.98 -3.75
CA ALA A 96 1.09 6.23 -3.67
C ALA A 96 1.64 6.39 -2.25
N ILE A 97 2.91 6.73 -2.14
CA ILE A 97 3.57 6.96 -0.85
C ILE A 97 4.21 8.35 -0.88
N ALA A 98 3.99 9.13 0.19
CA ALA A 98 4.61 10.44 0.36
C ALA A 98 5.80 10.31 1.32
N PRO A 99 7.05 10.27 0.79
CA PRO A 99 8.22 10.05 1.65
C PRO A 99 8.44 11.13 2.69
N GLN A 100 8.07 12.38 2.41
CA GLN A 100 8.19 13.45 3.39
C GLN A 100 7.29 13.22 4.59
N THR A 101 6.04 12.85 4.35
CA THR A 101 5.08 12.51 5.42
C THR A 101 5.54 11.25 6.15
N ALA A 102 5.97 10.23 5.41
CA ALA A 102 6.49 9.00 6.00
C ALA A 102 7.69 9.28 6.93
N ARG A 103 8.57 10.20 6.54
CA ARG A 103 9.72 10.57 7.37
C ARG A 103 9.31 11.18 8.69
N ARG A 104 8.28 12.04 8.67
CA ARG A 104 7.75 12.63 9.91
C ARG A 104 7.20 11.56 10.86
N PHE A 105 6.43 10.61 10.33
CA PHE A 105 5.90 9.51 11.12
C PHE A 105 6.99 8.57 11.61
N ALA A 106 7.98 8.29 10.79
CA ALA A 106 9.11 7.46 11.19
C ALA A 106 9.83 8.06 12.41
N ARG A 107 10.12 9.36 12.34
CA ARG A 107 10.78 10.07 13.45
C ARG A 107 9.92 10.04 14.72
N ALA A 108 8.62 10.25 14.58
CA ALA A 108 7.72 10.23 15.72
C ALA A 108 7.63 8.84 16.38
N ASN A 109 7.88 7.78 15.64
CA ASN A 109 7.78 6.40 16.12
C ASN A 109 9.13 5.72 16.32
N GLY A 110 10.24 6.46 16.24
CA GLY A 110 11.55 5.89 16.44
C GLY A 110 12.01 4.90 15.38
N ARG A 111 11.53 5.05 14.15
CA ARG A 111 11.90 4.18 13.03
C ARG A 111 12.77 4.89 12.03
N THR A 112 13.51 4.13 11.23
CA THR A 112 14.19 4.69 10.06
C THR A 112 13.17 4.95 8.96
N LEU A 113 13.49 5.88 8.06
CA LEU A 113 12.64 6.14 6.91
C LEU A 113 12.49 4.90 6.03
N ASP A 114 13.58 4.17 5.79
CA ASP A 114 13.54 2.96 4.98
C ASP A 114 12.57 1.94 5.57
N ASN A 115 12.64 1.72 6.87
CA ASN A 115 11.74 0.78 7.53
C ASN A 115 10.28 1.22 7.43
N GLU A 116 10.02 2.51 7.64
CA GLU A 116 8.68 3.07 7.53
C GLU A 116 8.11 2.90 6.12
N ILE A 117 8.90 3.20 5.10
CA ILE A 117 8.46 3.02 3.71
C ILE A 117 8.12 1.56 3.42
N ARG A 118 8.95 0.62 3.90
CA ARG A 118 8.69 -0.81 3.70
C ARG A 118 7.41 -1.25 4.39
N ILE A 119 7.14 -0.74 5.58
CA ILE A 119 5.87 -1.01 6.28
C ILE A 119 4.69 -0.46 5.47
N LEU A 120 4.81 0.75 4.93
CA LEU A 120 3.76 1.35 4.11
C LEU A 120 3.53 0.57 2.81
N MET A 121 4.60 0.05 2.21
CA MET A 121 4.47 -0.82 1.03
C MET A 121 3.67 -2.07 1.35
N LEU A 122 4.01 -2.74 2.44
CA LEU A 122 3.29 -3.93 2.88
C LEU A 122 1.82 -3.61 3.15
N HIS A 123 1.58 -2.54 3.89
CA HIS A 123 0.22 -2.09 4.23
C HIS A 123 -0.59 -1.80 2.97
N GLY A 124 0.02 -1.09 2.01
CA GLY A 124 -0.63 -0.78 0.75
C GLY A 124 -0.98 -2.02 -0.07
N VAL A 125 -0.07 -2.99 -0.15
CA VAL A 125 -0.34 -4.23 -0.87
C VAL A 125 -1.50 -4.99 -0.21
N LEU A 126 -1.54 -5.06 1.12
CA LEU A 126 -2.66 -5.71 1.81
C LEU A 126 -3.99 -5.04 1.51
N HIS A 127 -4.01 -3.70 1.44
CA HIS A 127 -5.22 -2.99 1.03
C HIS A 127 -5.61 -3.31 -0.41
N LEU A 128 -4.66 -3.42 -1.32
CA LEU A 128 -4.94 -3.81 -2.70
C LEU A 128 -5.59 -5.18 -2.79
N MET A 129 -5.29 -6.05 -1.83
CA MET A 129 -5.86 -7.39 -1.76
C MET A 129 -7.22 -7.43 -1.06
N GLY A 130 -7.73 -6.30 -0.60
CA GLY A 130 -9.04 -6.20 0.01
C GLY A 130 -9.05 -6.21 1.53
N TYR A 131 -7.91 -6.27 2.20
CA TYR A 131 -7.89 -6.11 3.65
C TYR A 131 -8.16 -4.67 4.02
N ASP A 132 -8.97 -4.47 5.03
CA ASP A 132 -9.54 -3.17 5.33
C ASP A 132 -9.60 -2.94 6.83
N HIS A 133 -9.76 -1.67 7.24
CA HIS A 133 -9.88 -1.27 8.64
C HIS A 133 -11.31 -0.89 9.04
N GLU A 134 -12.28 -1.08 8.16
CA GLU A 134 -13.64 -0.55 8.36
C GLU A 134 -14.42 -1.25 9.48
N SER A 135 -14.14 -2.51 9.76
CA SER A 135 -14.80 -3.21 10.85
C SER A 135 -13.77 -3.71 11.85
N LYS A 136 -14.22 -3.99 13.08
CA LYS A 136 -13.33 -4.52 14.11
C LYS A 136 -12.75 -5.89 13.72
N SER A 137 -13.53 -6.73 13.06
CA SER A 137 -13.02 -8.03 12.64
C SER A 137 -12.04 -7.92 11.50
N ASP A 138 -12.28 -7.02 10.54
CA ASP A 138 -11.38 -6.77 9.42
C ASP A 138 -10.07 -6.15 9.91
N LEU A 139 -10.15 -5.19 10.82
CA LEU A 139 -8.97 -4.58 11.43
C LEU A 139 -8.12 -5.62 12.17
N GLY A 140 -8.75 -6.48 12.95
CA GLY A 140 -8.03 -7.53 13.67
C GLY A 140 -7.37 -8.51 12.72
N GLN A 141 -8.05 -8.91 11.66
CA GLN A 141 -7.49 -9.82 10.66
C GLN A 141 -6.31 -9.18 9.94
N MET A 142 -6.46 -7.94 9.50
CA MET A 142 -5.39 -7.22 8.82
C MET A 142 -4.18 -7.05 9.73
N ASN A 143 -4.38 -6.69 10.98
CA ASN A 143 -3.29 -6.52 11.93
C ASN A 143 -2.52 -7.82 12.15
N ARG A 144 -3.21 -8.94 12.26
CA ARG A 144 -2.57 -10.25 12.45
C ARG A 144 -1.71 -10.63 11.24
N ILE A 145 -2.24 -10.44 10.05
CA ILE A 145 -1.51 -10.75 8.83
C ILE A 145 -0.32 -9.81 8.66
N GLU A 146 -0.52 -8.52 8.88
CA GLU A 146 0.56 -7.55 8.79
C GLU A 146 1.69 -7.85 9.77
N GLN A 147 1.35 -8.15 11.02
CA GLN A 147 2.35 -8.48 12.04
C GLN A 147 3.14 -9.74 11.68
N LYS A 148 2.46 -10.75 11.20
CA LYS A 148 3.10 -11.99 10.77
C LYS A 148 4.07 -11.74 9.62
N LEU A 149 3.64 -10.98 8.62
CA LEU A 149 4.46 -10.67 7.46
C LEU A 149 5.62 -9.74 7.81
N ARG A 150 5.42 -8.80 8.71
CA ARG A 150 6.51 -7.94 9.19
C ARG A 150 7.62 -8.77 9.82
N ARG A 151 7.28 -9.76 10.63
CA ARG A 151 8.28 -10.65 11.22
C ARG A 151 9.01 -11.47 10.15
N ARG A 152 8.27 -12.01 9.19
CA ARG A 152 8.86 -12.81 8.11
C ARG A 152 9.75 -11.99 7.19
N LEU A 153 9.43 -10.72 7.00
CA LEU A 153 10.17 -9.81 6.13
C LEU A 153 11.27 -9.02 6.86
N GLY A 154 11.44 -9.27 8.16
CA GLY A 154 12.47 -8.59 8.94
C GLY A 154 12.19 -7.14 9.25
N LEU A 155 10.93 -6.74 9.29
CA LEU A 155 10.54 -5.38 9.65
C LEU A 155 10.31 -5.24 11.15
N ALA A 156 10.78 -4.13 11.68
CA ALA A 156 10.66 -3.86 13.12
C ALA A 156 9.22 -3.48 13.52
#